data_91e6666ac701854b7ba251bdc20b6cab
#
_entry.id   91e6666ac701854b7ba251bdc20b6cab
#
_cell.length_a   1.000
_cell.length_b   1.000
_cell.length_c   1.000
_cell.angle_alpha   90.00
_cell.angle_beta   90.00
_cell.angle_gamma   90.00
#
_symmetry.space_group_name_H-M   'P 1'
#
loop_
_entity.id
_entity.type
_entity.pdbx_description
1 polymer ?
#
loop_
_entity_poly.entity_id
_entity_poly.type
_entity_poly.pdbx_seq_one_letter_code
_entity_poly.pdbx_strand_id
1 'polypeptide(L)'
;MKNESAKKLLDFMKKSPTRYQVVANFEAMLNEKGYEKLYTEKPWRLECGGKYYVSPNGSSIMAFRIPAEPTAGFMLSAAHSDSPTFKIKDNPEKAGAHYVQLTTERYGGALMSTWFDRPLSVAGRVLVRGENGRIATKLVNVDRDLLIIPNVAIHMNRNANSGFEIKANVDTLPLFSDENGKGKFMQVVADSLGINAEDIIGHDLYLYNRMAPTFLGRDDEYIASPKLDDVECAFGCMEGFINAAESGSIPVCCVFDNEETGSSTKQGAASNILRDLLRRIALNLGKSEEEYLAMVAQSFMVSADNAHAQHPNHPEYSDSDNCPYMNKGIVIKFNANQKYTTDGVSAALFRRVCAEAGAPVQVFANRSDMAGGGTLGSIANTKVAVSTVDIGLPQLAMHSSYETAGAEDIDSLVKAMTAFYSKTLTVENGEYGI
;
A
#
# COMPACT_ATOMS: atom_id res chain seq x y z
N MET A 1 9.48 12.56 -20.69
CA MET A 1 8.52 11.91 -21.62
C MET A 1 7.16 11.94 -20.96
N LYS A 2 6.07 12.02 -21.73
CA LYS A 2 4.70 11.99 -21.16
C LYS A 2 4.52 10.66 -20.39
N ASN A 3 3.93 10.70 -19.20
CA ASN A 3 3.58 9.53 -18.37
C ASN A 3 4.78 8.64 -17.93
N GLU A 4 5.97 9.21 -17.74
CA GLU A 4 7.15 8.42 -17.31
C GLU A 4 6.97 7.81 -15.92
N SER A 5 6.45 8.58 -14.96
CA SER A 5 6.16 8.09 -13.61
C SER A 5 5.11 6.98 -13.60
N ALA A 6 4.05 7.11 -14.42
CA ALA A 6 3.04 6.08 -14.57
C ALA A 6 3.61 4.79 -15.19
N LYS A 7 4.50 4.89 -16.18
CA LYS A 7 5.17 3.72 -16.75
C LYS A 7 6.00 2.98 -15.71
N LYS A 8 6.80 3.70 -14.91
CA LYS A 8 7.56 3.10 -13.81
C LYS A 8 6.66 2.42 -12.78
N LEU A 9 5.53 3.06 -12.44
CA LEU A 9 4.52 2.49 -11.55
C LEU A 9 3.96 1.17 -12.12
N LEU A 10 3.52 1.14 -13.38
CA LEU A 10 2.99 -0.07 -14.00
C LEU A 10 4.03 -1.21 -14.06
N ASP A 11 5.29 -0.88 -14.35
CA ASP A 11 6.39 -1.85 -14.31
C ASP A 11 6.66 -2.37 -12.89
N PHE A 12 6.53 -1.52 -11.86
CA PHE A 12 6.61 -1.92 -10.46
C PHE A 12 5.45 -2.83 -10.06
N MET A 13 4.22 -2.45 -10.42
CA MET A 13 3.01 -3.22 -10.13
C MET A 13 3.01 -4.61 -10.75
N LYS A 14 3.50 -4.74 -11.98
CA LYS A 14 3.65 -6.02 -12.67
C LYS A 14 4.53 -7.01 -11.90
N LYS A 15 5.53 -6.52 -11.18
CA LYS A 15 6.45 -7.33 -10.35
C LYS A 15 5.96 -7.53 -8.92
N SER A 16 4.83 -6.92 -8.54
CA SER A 16 4.34 -6.82 -7.16
C SER A 16 2.98 -7.50 -6.99
N PRO A 17 2.86 -8.83 -7.17
CA PRO A 17 1.56 -9.52 -7.07
C PRO A 17 0.93 -9.48 -5.67
N THR A 18 1.73 -9.38 -4.61
CA THR A 18 1.24 -9.24 -3.21
C THR A 18 2.11 -8.26 -2.43
N ARG A 19 1.65 -7.88 -1.22
CA ARG A 19 2.39 -7.03 -0.27
C ARG A 19 3.83 -7.47 -0.05
N TYR A 20 4.12 -8.77 -0.05
CA TYR A 20 5.49 -9.28 0.14
C TYR A 20 6.40 -8.92 -1.02
N GLN A 21 5.91 -9.04 -2.25
CA GLN A 21 6.67 -8.63 -3.44
C GLN A 21 6.74 -7.10 -3.57
N VAL A 22 5.70 -6.36 -3.14
CA VAL A 22 5.76 -4.88 -3.03
C VAL A 22 6.95 -4.47 -2.17
N VAL A 23 7.05 -5.02 -0.96
CA VAL A 23 8.14 -4.70 -0.03
C VAL A 23 9.49 -5.15 -0.57
N ALA A 24 9.60 -6.35 -1.14
CA ALA A 24 10.85 -6.83 -1.73
C ALA A 24 11.33 -5.94 -2.90
N ASN A 25 10.42 -5.41 -3.71
CA ASN A 25 10.75 -4.48 -4.78
C ASN A 25 11.18 -3.11 -4.23
N PHE A 26 10.58 -2.60 -3.15
CA PHE A 26 11.07 -1.41 -2.45
C PHE A 26 12.44 -1.64 -1.82
N GLU A 27 12.69 -2.80 -1.21
CA GLU A 27 14.04 -3.16 -0.73
C GLU A 27 15.07 -3.11 -1.86
N ALA A 28 14.73 -3.65 -3.05
CA ALA A 28 15.62 -3.60 -4.20
C ALA A 28 15.92 -2.16 -4.65
N MET A 29 14.89 -1.29 -4.75
CA MET A 29 15.06 0.14 -5.07
C MET A 29 15.97 0.85 -4.06
N LEU A 30 15.79 0.60 -2.77
CA LEU A 30 16.59 1.21 -1.70
C LEU A 30 18.04 0.69 -1.74
N ASN A 31 18.24 -0.61 -1.94
CA ASN A 31 19.59 -1.20 -2.06
C ASN A 31 20.36 -0.61 -3.24
N GLU A 32 19.73 -0.38 -4.39
CA GLU A 32 20.34 0.28 -5.56
C GLU A 32 20.79 1.73 -5.24
N LYS A 33 20.15 2.38 -4.26
CA LYS A 33 20.48 3.73 -3.80
C LYS A 33 21.41 3.76 -2.58
N GLY A 34 21.94 2.59 -2.18
CA GLY A 34 22.92 2.46 -1.11
C GLY A 34 22.33 2.56 0.30
N TYR A 35 21.05 2.23 0.47
CA TYR A 35 20.46 2.11 1.80
C TYR A 35 20.86 0.81 2.47
N GLU A 36 21.20 0.86 3.76
CA GLU A 36 21.53 -0.29 4.57
C GLU A 36 20.29 -0.87 5.25
N LYS A 37 20.10 -2.20 5.17
CA LYS A 37 19.04 -2.89 5.90
C LYS A 37 19.41 -3.05 7.36
N LEU A 38 18.58 -2.51 8.24
CA LEU A 38 18.66 -2.70 9.68
C LEU A 38 17.69 -3.78 10.16
N TYR A 39 18.06 -4.45 11.23
CA TYR A 39 17.25 -5.49 11.86
C TYR A 39 16.68 -5.00 13.18
N THR A 40 15.38 -5.17 13.38
CA THR A 40 14.68 -4.64 14.55
C THR A 40 15.13 -5.32 15.86
N GLU A 41 15.56 -6.58 15.80
CA GLU A 41 16.06 -7.38 16.92
C GLU A 41 17.52 -7.08 17.30
N LYS A 42 18.20 -6.17 16.56
CA LYS A 42 19.59 -5.77 16.84
C LYS A 42 19.67 -4.32 17.31
N PRO A 43 20.67 -3.98 18.13
CA PRO A 43 21.03 -2.58 18.36
C PRO A 43 21.47 -1.91 17.05
N TRP A 44 21.08 -0.67 16.82
CA TRP A 44 21.50 0.11 15.66
C TRP A 44 22.70 0.99 15.98
N ARG A 45 23.46 1.31 14.96
CA ARG A 45 24.49 2.35 14.97
C ARG A 45 24.26 3.22 13.75
N LEU A 46 23.69 4.41 13.98
CA LEU A 46 23.33 5.34 12.91
C LEU A 46 24.39 6.44 12.83
N GLU A 47 24.75 6.81 11.62
CA GLU A 47 25.72 7.86 11.34
C GLU A 47 25.05 9.02 10.61
N CYS A 48 25.51 10.25 10.82
CA CYS A 48 25.11 11.40 10.02
C CYS A 48 25.47 11.16 8.55
N GLY A 49 24.56 11.50 7.63
CA GLY A 49 24.68 11.17 6.21
C GLY A 49 24.25 9.73 5.86
N GLY A 50 23.97 8.87 6.85
CA GLY A 50 23.59 7.47 6.65
C GLY A 50 22.17 7.30 6.09
N LYS A 51 21.99 6.19 5.34
CA LYS A 51 20.74 5.81 4.69
C LYS A 51 20.33 4.41 5.12
N TYR A 52 19.14 4.26 5.68
CA TYR A 52 18.74 3.02 6.33
C TYR A 52 17.29 2.64 6.02
N TYR A 53 16.98 1.35 6.17
CA TYR A 53 15.61 0.88 6.20
C TYR A 53 15.43 -0.35 7.11
N VAL A 54 14.22 -0.57 7.58
CA VAL A 54 13.75 -1.77 8.24
C VAL A 54 12.57 -2.34 7.48
N SER A 55 12.43 -3.67 7.50
CA SER A 55 11.34 -4.37 6.80
C SER A 55 10.68 -5.39 7.74
N PRO A 56 9.84 -4.92 8.68
CA PRO A 56 9.16 -5.81 9.61
C PRO A 56 8.23 -6.79 8.90
N ASN A 57 8.31 -8.05 9.29
CA ASN A 57 7.51 -9.14 8.71
C ASN A 57 7.71 -9.37 7.19
N GLY A 58 8.58 -8.60 6.51
CA GLY A 58 8.72 -8.63 5.05
C GLY A 58 7.47 -8.18 4.30
N SER A 59 6.54 -7.50 4.96
CA SER A 59 5.29 -7.00 4.40
C SER A 59 5.02 -5.51 4.70
N SER A 60 5.85 -4.89 5.52
CA SER A 60 5.93 -3.44 5.70
C SER A 60 7.38 -2.98 5.57
N ILE A 61 7.61 -1.72 5.24
CA ILE A 61 8.95 -1.14 5.10
C ILE A 61 8.97 0.31 5.58
N MET A 62 10.04 0.68 6.28
CA MET A 62 10.28 2.05 6.75
C MET A 62 11.70 2.43 6.41
N ALA A 63 11.86 3.37 5.48
CA ALA A 63 13.15 3.90 5.04
C ALA A 63 13.37 5.30 5.61
N PHE A 64 14.61 5.61 5.99
CA PHE A 64 14.98 6.91 6.53
C PHE A 64 16.42 7.29 6.20
N ARG A 65 16.70 8.59 6.22
CA ARG A 65 18.04 9.15 6.07
C ARG A 65 18.35 10.03 7.27
N ILE A 66 19.58 9.96 7.74
CA ILE A 66 20.07 10.90 8.74
C ILE A 66 20.77 12.04 8.00
N PRO A 67 20.32 13.29 8.10
CA PRO A 67 21.03 14.41 7.50
C PRO A 67 22.46 14.51 8.03
N ALA A 68 23.36 15.18 7.27
CA ALA A 68 24.71 15.48 7.76
C ALA A 68 24.67 16.30 9.05
N GLU A 69 23.71 17.23 9.13
CA GLU A 69 23.44 18.07 10.31
C GLU A 69 21.93 18.08 10.61
N PRO A 70 21.41 17.12 11.41
CA PRO A 70 19.99 17.09 11.75
C PRO A 70 19.65 18.22 12.74
N THR A 71 18.85 19.18 12.31
CA THR A 71 18.49 20.39 13.07
C THR A 71 17.02 20.50 13.44
N ALA A 72 16.16 19.59 12.91
CA ALA A 72 14.71 19.63 13.07
C ALA A 72 14.12 18.23 13.32
N GLY A 73 12.80 18.13 13.42
CA GLY A 73 12.07 16.89 13.59
C GLY A 73 12.03 16.00 12.33
N PHE A 74 11.00 15.21 12.21
CA PHE A 74 10.83 14.23 11.15
C PHE A 74 9.88 14.73 10.06
N MET A 75 10.19 14.45 8.80
CA MET A 75 9.30 14.60 7.66
C MET A 75 8.85 13.19 7.23
N LEU A 76 7.60 12.84 7.54
CA LEU A 76 7.08 11.49 7.47
C LEU A 76 6.12 11.33 6.30
N SER A 77 6.14 10.18 5.61
CA SER A 77 4.97 9.70 4.89
C SER A 77 4.51 8.35 5.41
N ALA A 78 3.24 8.07 5.25
CA ALA A 78 2.61 6.81 5.59
C ALA A 78 1.67 6.39 4.46
N ALA A 79 1.87 5.17 3.93
CA ALA A 79 1.09 4.51 2.90
C ALA A 79 0.98 3.03 3.25
N HIS A 80 0.31 2.19 2.45
CA HIS A 80 0.25 0.75 2.73
C HIS A 80 0.59 -0.14 1.54
N SER A 81 0.95 -1.40 1.83
CA SER A 81 1.44 -2.38 0.85
C SER A 81 0.40 -3.42 0.48
N ASP A 82 -0.61 -3.60 1.33
CA ASP A 82 -1.67 -4.59 1.16
C ASP A 82 -2.81 -4.05 0.29
N SER A 83 -3.64 -4.92 -0.20
CA SER A 83 -4.82 -4.60 -1.01
C SER A 83 -5.85 -5.72 -0.84
N PRO A 84 -7.16 -5.47 -1.04
CA PRO A 84 -8.19 -6.49 -0.90
C PRO A 84 -7.98 -7.67 -1.85
N THR A 85 -8.11 -8.88 -1.32
CA THR A 85 -7.90 -10.12 -2.07
C THR A 85 -8.53 -11.31 -1.35
N PHE A 86 -8.14 -12.53 -1.76
CA PHE A 86 -8.48 -13.79 -1.10
C PHE A 86 -7.22 -14.51 -0.62
N LYS A 87 -7.15 -14.80 0.68
CA LYS A 87 -6.08 -15.61 1.27
C LYS A 87 -6.41 -17.09 1.09
N ILE A 88 -5.44 -17.88 0.67
CA ILE A 88 -5.52 -19.35 0.66
C ILE A 88 -5.46 -19.83 2.13
N LYS A 89 -6.40 -20.69 2.51
CA LYS A 89 -6.44 -21.28 3.85
C LYS A 89 -5.36 -22.34 4.04
N ASP A 90 -5.06 -22.66 5.29
CA ASP A 90 -4.00 -23.61 5.66
C ASP A 90 -4.24 -25.01 5.09
N ASN A 91 -5.51 -25.47 5.07
CA ASN A 91 -5.94 -26.64 4.30
C ASN A 91 -6.50 -26.17 2.93
N PRO A 92 -5.65 -26.05 1.89
CA PRO A 92 -5.97 -25.26 0.71
C PRO A 92 -6.98 -25.93 -0.23
N GLU A 93 -7.10 -27.26 -0.22
CA GLU A 93 -7.89 -27.95 -1.22
C GLU A 93 -9.27 -28.40 -0.70
N LYS A 94 -10.28 -28.23 -1.54
CA LYS A 94 -11.61 -28.81 -1.40
C LYS A 94 -11.86 -29.70 -2.61
N ALA A 95 -11.62 -30.99 -2.44
CA ALA A 95 -11.84 -31.98 -3.49
C ALA A 95 -13.31 -32.42 -3.55
N GLY A 96 -13.91 -32.29 -4.73
CA GLY A 96 -15.22 -32.90 -5.09
C GLY A 96 -15.02 -34.16 -5.92
N ALA A 97 -16.13 -34.68 -6.48
CA ALA A 97 -16.11 -35.90 -7.32
C ALA A 97 -15.34 -35.69 -8.64
N HIS A 98 -15.38 -34.50 -9.22
CA HIS A 98 -14.84 -34.19 -10.55
C HIS A 98 -13.93 -32.96 -10.59
N TYR A 99 -13.90 -32.16 -9.52
CA TYR A 99 -13.19 -30.90 -9.47
C TYR A 99 -12.45 -30.73 -8.16
N VAL A 100 -11.31 -30.07 -8.23
CA VAL A 100 -10.60 -29.57 -7.06
C VAL A 100 -10.68 -28.05 -7.04
N GLN A 101 -11.21 -27.50 -5.96
CA GLN A 101 -11.28 -26.06 -5.69
C GLN A 101 -10.30 -25.71 -4.57
N LEU A 102 -9.89 -24.44 -4.50
CA LEU A 102 -9.14 -23.96 -3.35
C LEU A 102 -10.06 -23.31 -2.31
N THR A 103 -9.74 -23.54 -1.04
CA THR A 103 -10.43 -22.89 0.07
C THR A 103 -9.77 -21.55 0.36
N THR A 104 -10.60 -20.52 0.35
CA THR A 104 -10.13 -19.14 0.56
C THR A 104 -10.92 -18.43 1.64
N GLU A 105 -10.35 -17.36 2.16
CA GLU A 105 -11.10 -16.36 2.93
C GLU A 105 -10.80 -14.96 2.40
N ARG A 106 -11.81 -14.10 2.47
CA ARG A 106 -11.70 -12.72 2.01
C ARG A 106 -10.75 -11.94 2.92
N TYR A 107 -9.82 -11.23 2.33
CA TYR A 107 -8.95 -10.27 2.96
C TYR A 107 -9.38 -8.86 2.56
N GLY A 108 -9.77 -8.05 3.53
CA GLY A 108 -10.25 -6.68 3.29
C GLY A 108 -11.64 -6.59 2.64
N GLY A 109 -11.98 -5.41 2.17
CA GLY A 109 -13.29 -5.04 1.64
C GLY A 109 -13.46 -5.22 0.13
N ALA A 110 -13.05 -6.37 -0.46
CA ALA A 110 -13.05 -6.61 -1.91
C ALA A 110 -14.43 -6.47 -2.57
N LEU A 111 -14.47 -5.87 -3.77
CA LEU A 111 -15.57 -5.98 -4.73
C LEU A 111 -15.56 -7.38 -5.35
N MET A 112 -16.22 -8.34 -4.71
CA MET A 112 -16.12 -9.77 -5.06
C MET A 112 -16.50 -10.08 -6.50
N SER A 113 -17.48 -9.38 -7.07
CA SER A 113 -17.95 -9.60 -8.47
C SER A 113 -16.86 -9.40 -9.51
N THR A 114 -15.85 -8.58 -9.22
CA THR A 114 -14.76 -8.29 -10.15
C THR A 114 -13.70 -9.39 -10.24
N TRP A 115 -13.79 -10.40 -9.39
CA TRP A 115 -12.87 -11.55 -9.36
C TRP A 115 -13.32 -12.72 -10.22
N PHE A 116 -14.59 -12.72 -10.67
CA PHE A 116 -15.13 -13.78 -11.50
C PHE A 116 -14.63 -13.73 -12.94
N ASP A 117 -14.53 -14.89 -13.57
CA ASP A 117 -14.21 -15.11 -15.00
C ASP A 117 -12.89 -14.48 -15.46
N ARG A 118 -11.94 -14.32 -14.53
CA ARG A 118 -10.63 -13.76 -14.81
C ARG A 118 -9.53 -14.79 -14.60
N PRO A 119 -8.43 -14.73 -15.37
CA PRO A 119 -7.25 -15.55 -15.09
C PRO A 119 -6.65 -15.08 -13.74
N LEU A 120 -6.54 -16.01 -12.81
CA LEU A 120 -5.98 -15.78 -11.48
C LEU A 120 -4.76 -16.65 -11.26
N SER A 121 -3.92 -16.24 -10.33
CA SER A 121 -2.83 -17.07 -9.82
C SER A 121 -2.63 -16.84 -8.32
N VAL A 122 -1.55 -17.44 -7.79
CA VAL A 122 -1.20 -17.41 -6.38
C VAL A 122 0.20 -16.87 -6.21
N ALA A 123 0.37 -15.94 -5.28
CA ALA A 123 1.66 -15.44 -4.85
C ALA A 123 1.65 -15.17 -3.34
N GLY A 124 2.82 -14.87 -2.78
CA GLY A 124 2.98 -14.59 -1.36
C GLY A 124 4.31 -15.07 -0.83
N ARG A 125 4.27 -15.77 0.30
CA ARG A 125 5.45 -16.41 0.87
C ARG A 125 5.14 -17.82 1.37
N VAL A 126 6.16 -18.66 1.39
CA VAL A 126 6.18 -19.95 2.09
C VAL A 126 7.26 -19.94 3.14
N LEU A 127 7.02 -20.69 4.20
CA LEU A 127 7.99 -20.93 5.27
C LEU A 127 8.51 -22.34 5.09
N VAL A 128 9.83 -22.46 5.00
CA VAL A 128 10.50 -23.75 4.75
C VAL A 128 11.42 -24.11 5.90
N ARG A 129 11.66 -25.41 6.07
CA ARG A 129 12.65 -25.90 7.03
C ARG A 129 14.04 -25.45 6.60
N GLY A 130 14.69 -24.68 7.43
CA GLY A 130 16.07 -24.25 7.26
C GLY A 130 17.04 -25.14 8.06
N GLU A 131 18.32 -24.87 7.89
CA GLU A 131 19.36 -25.54 8.65
C GLU A 131 19.27 -25.22 10.16
N ASN A 132 19.73 -26.14 11.00
CA ASN A 132 19.82 -25.98 12.45
C ASN A 132 18.46 -25.62 13.15
N GLY A 133 17.34 -26.14 12.62
CA GLY A 133 16.02 -25.93 13.18
C GLY A 133 15.45 -24.54 12.92
N ARG A 134 16.07 -23.73 12.08
CA ARG A 134 15.56 -22.42 11.66
C ARG A 134 14.39 -22.55 10.70
N ILE A 135 13.57 -21.54 10.63
CA ILE A 135 12.53 -21.36 9.62
C ILE A 135 12.98 -20.28 8.66
N ALA A 136 13.06 -20.61 7.38
CA ALA A 136 13.39 -19.65 6.32
C ALA A 136 12.13 -19.24 5.58
N THR A 137 12.06 -17.96 5.20
CA THR A 137 10.99 -17.43 4.36
C THR A 137 11.45 -17.38 2.90
N LYS A 138 10.63 -17.89 1.99
CA LYS A 138 10.83 -17.74 0.54
C LYS A 138 9.61 -17.06 -0.08
N LEU A 139 9.85 -16.03 -0.88
CA LEU A 139 8.81 -15.42 -1.70
C LEU A 139 8.47 -16.34 -2.85
N VAL A 140 7.19 -16.45 -3.15
CA VAL A 140 6.69 -17.30 -4.23
C VAL A 140 5.73 -16.50 -5.12
N ASN A 141 5.83 -16.74 -6.42
CA ASN A 141 4.87 -16.32 -7.42
C ASN A 141 4.69 -17.48 -8.42
N VAL A 142 3.50 -18.06 -8.45
CA VAL A 142 3.14 -19.03 -9.49
C VAL A 142 2.73 -18.23 -10.72
N ASP A 143 3.71 -17.80 -11.50
CA ASP A 143 3.56 -16.83 -12.58
C ASP A 143 2.99 -17.47 -13.87
N ARG A 144 1.79 -18.06 -13.76
CA ARG A 144 1.00 -18.57 -14.87
C ARG A 144 -0.50 -18.46 -14.56
N ASP A 145 -1.35 -18.55 -15.57
CA ASP A 145 -2.79 -18.65 -15.39
C ASP A 145 -3.11 -20.02 -14.76
N LEU A 146 -3.44 -19.99 -13.48
CA LEU A 146 -3.57 -21.20 -12.65
C LEU A 146 -5.00 -21.47 -12.24
N LEU A 147 -5.77 -20.43 -11.98
CA LEU A 147 -7.07 -20.49 -11.30
C LEU A 147 -8.10 -19.63 -12.01
N ILE A 148 -9.37 -19.98 -11.80
CA ILE A 148 -10.51 -19.14 -12.18
C ILE A 148 -11.62 -19.29 -11.15
N ILE A 149 -12.36 -18.23 -10.87
CA ILE A 149 -13.62 -18.26 -10.14
C ILE A 149 -14.73 -18.15 -11.19
N PRO A 150 -15.39 -19.25 -11.61
CA PRO A 150 -16.39 -19.20 -12.67
C PRO A 150 -17.72 -18.66 -12.15
N ASN A 151 -18.35 -17.77 -12.91
CA ASN A 151 -19.74 -17.41 -12.69
C ASN A 151 -20.68 -18.57 -12.97
N VAL A 152 -21.84 -18.58 -12.32
CA VAL A 152 -22.96 -19.42 -12.70
C VAL A 152 -23.63 -18.84 -13.95
N ALA A 153 -23.88 -19.69 -14.95
CA ALA A 153 -24.51 -19.26 -16.21
C ALA A 153 -25.83 -18.55 -15.95
N ILE A 154 -26.11 -17.49 -16.71
CA ILE A 154 -27.36 -16.70 -16.58
C ILE A 154 -28.64 -17.55 -16.63
N HIS A 155 -28.60 -18.67 -17.35
CA HIS A 155 -29.74 -19.60 -17.44
C HIS A 155 -30.04 -20.29 -16.09
N MET A 156 -29.07 -20.47 -15.24
CA MET A 156 -29.19 -21.09 -13.91
C MET A 156 -29.28 -20.07 -12.78
N ASN A 157 -28.81 -18.84 -13.00
CA ASN A 157 -28.92 -17.72 -12.05
C ASN A 157 -29.57 -16.50 -12.73
N ARG A 158 -30.92 -16.52 -12.84
CA ARG A 158 -31.70 -15.46 -13.50
C ARG A 158 -31.59 -14.09 -12.79
N ASN A 159 -31.21 -14.09 -11.52
CA ASN A 159 -31.09 -12.88 -10.71
C ASN A 159 -29.68 -12.26 -10.75
N ALA A 160 -28.76 -12.80 -11.55
CA ALA A 160 -27.37 -12.33 -11.59
C ALA A 160 -27.23 -10.81 -11.82
N ASN A 161 -28.15 -10.21 -12.62
CA ASN A 161 -28.14 -8.78 -12.94
C ASN A 161 -29.17 -7.95 -12.13
N SER A 162 -29.86 -8.56 -11.15
CA SER A 162 -30.94 -7.91 -10.40
C SER A 162 -30.83 -8.00 -8.88
N GLY A 163 -29.61 -8.13 -8.35
CA GLY A 163 -29.35 -8.11 -6.90
C GLY A 163 -28.93 -9.46 -6.32
N PHE A 164 -28.19 -10.27 -7.07
CA PHE A 164 -27.60 -11.51 -6.56
C PHE A 164 -26.54 -11.22 -5.46
N GLU A 165 -26.75 -11.78 -4.26
CA GLU A 165 -25.81 -11.70 -3.16
C GLU A 165 -24.73 -12.76 -3.29
N ILE A 166 -23.47 -12.36 -3.43
CA ILE A 166 -22.32 -13.26 -3.52
C ILE A 166 -21.93 -13.75 -2.12
N LYS A 167 -21.92 -15.08 -1.94
CA LYS A 167 -21.48 -15.73 -0.70
C LYS A 167 -20.03 -16.19 -0.82
N ALA A 168 -19.12 -15.53 -0.10
CA ALA A 168 -17.69 -15.76 -0.22
C ALA A 168 -17.25 -17.22 0.00
N ASN A 169 -17.92 -17.97 0.90
CA ASN A 169 -17.61 -19.36 1.19
C ASN A 169 -18.17 -20.38 0.19
N VAL A 170 -18.95 -19.92 -0.79
CA VAL A 170 -19.59 -20.77 -1.82
C VAL A 170 -19.18 -20.32 -3.21
N ASP A 171 -19.41 -19.04 -3.52
CA ASP A 171 -19.33 -18.52 -4.89
C ASP A 171 -17.91 -18.14 -5.31
N THR A 172 -17.01 -17.84 -4.36
CA THR A 172 -15.66 -17.35 -4.65
C THR A 172 -14.54 -18.39 -4.47
N LEU A 173 -14.89 -19.68 -4.43
CA LEU A 173 -13.89 -20.75 -4.38
C LEU A 173 -13.27 -20.97 -5.76
N PRO A 174 -11.95 -20.74 -5.95
CA PRO A 174 -11.34 -20.87 -7.26
C PRO A 174 -11.27 -22.33 -7.69
N LEU A 175 -11.60 -22.58 -8.95
CA LEU A 175 -11.36 -23.86 -9.61
C LEU A 175 -9.85 -24.00 -9.87
N PHE A 176 -9.26 -25.09 -9.39
CA PHE A 176 -7.84 -25.39 -9.52
C PHE A 176 -7.57 -26.50 -10.55
N SER A 177 -8.34 -27.61 -10.51
CA SER A 177 -8.10 -28.77 -11.37
C SER A 177 -9.33 -29.67 -11.47
N ASP A 178 -9.24 -30.68 -12.34
CA ASP A 178 -10.07 -31.87 -12.29
C ASP A 178 -9.67 -32.78 -11.10
N GLU A 179 -10.29 -33.94 -10.97
CA GLU A 179 -10.02 -34.92 -9.91
C GLU A 179 -8.56 -35.39 -9.84
N ASN A 180 -7.79 -35.33 -10.94
CA ASN A 180 -6.41 -35.75 -10.98
C ASN A 180 -5.45 -34.76 -10.26
N GLY A 181 -5.93 -33.54 -10.00
CA GLY A 181 -5.18 -32.53 -9.27
C GLY A 181 -5.29 -32.61 -7.74
N LYS A 182 -6.04 -33.57 -7.21
CA LYS A 182 -6.20 -33.72 -5.75
C LYS A 182 -4.84 -33.94 -5.05
N GLY A 183 -4.57 -33.14 -4.01
CA GLY A 183 -3.35 -33.18 -3.22
C GLY A 183 -2.13 -32.56 -3.92
N LYS A 184 -2.32 -31.85 -5.05
CA LYS A 184 -1.20 -31.33 -5.85
C LYS A 184 -0.98 -29.81 -5.77
N PHE A 185 -1.83 -29.07 -5.08
CA PHE A 185 -1.69 -27.62 -5.05
C PHE A 185 -0.34 -27.19 -4.43
N MET A 186 0.03 -27.73 -3.27
CA MET A 186 1.30 -27.40 -2.64
C MET A 186 2.50 -27.88 -3.44
N GLN A 187 2.36 -28.94 -4.25
CA GLN A 187 3.41 -29.34 -5.20
C GLN A 187 3.61 -28.28 -6.28
N VAL A 188 2.53 -27.70 -6.85
CA VAL A 188 2.61 -26.61 -7.83
C VAL A 188 3.33 -25.39 -7.23
N VAL A 189 3.06 -25.07 -5.97
CA VAL A 189 3.75 -24.00 -5.24
C VAL A 189 5.24 -24.32 -5.07
N ALA A 190 5.58 -25.53 -4.65
CA ALA A 190 6.94 -26.00 -4.44
C ALA A 190 7.75 -26.02 -5.75
N ASP A 191 7.14 -26.50 -6.84
CA ASP A 191 7.75 -26.58 -8.16
C ASP A 191 8.18 -25.19 -8.68
N SER A 192 7.37 -24.15 -8.39
CA SER A 192 7.69 -22.76 -8.77
C SER A 192 8.92 -22.20 -8.05
N LEU A 193 9.34 -22.84 -6.96
CA LEU A 193 10.53 -22.51 -6.17
C LEU A 193 11.69 -23.49 -6.34
N GLY A 194 11.47 -24.61 -7.04
CA GLY A 194 12.46 -25.68 -7.18
C GLY A 194 12.77 -26.37 -5.84
N ILE A 195 11.78 -26.56 -4.97
CA ILE A 195 11.91 -27.21 -3.66
C ILE A 195 10.94 -28.39 -3.53
N ASN A 196 11.10 -29.22 -2.49
CA ASN A 196 10.13 -30.26 -2.18
C ASN A 196 8.91 -29.68 -1.42
N ALA A 197 7.70 -30.15 -1.75
CA ALA A 197 6.50 -29.71 -1.06
C ALA A 197 6.51 -30.03 0.45
N GLU A 198 7.17 -31.12 0.85
CA GLU A 198 7.33 -31.56 2.24
C GLU A 198 8.21 -30.61 3.08
N ASP A 199 9.03 -29.79 2.44
CA ASP A 199 9.85 -28.78 3.12
C ASP A 199 9.03 -27.54 3.52
N ILE A 200 7.86 -27.35 2.92
CA ILE A 200 6.96 -26.23 3.24
C ILE A 200 6.20 -26.57 4.54
N ILE A 201 6.42 -25.77 5.57
CA ILE A 201 5.81 -25.93 6.91
C ILE A 201 4.77 -24.86 7.25
N GLY A 202 4.53 -23.93 6.34
CA GLY A 202 3.51 -22.89 6.47
C GLY A 202 3.53 -21.96 5.27
N HIS A 203 2.48 -21.19 5.11
CA HIS A 203 2.37 -20.26 4.00
C HIS A 203 1.46 -19.06 4.30
N ASP A 204 1.74 -17.95 3.62
CA ASP A 204 0.83 -16.82 3.44
C ASP A 204 0.67 -16.58 1.94
N LEU A 205 -0.28 -17.30 1.34
CA LEU A 205 -0.57 -17.27 -0.09
C LEU A 205 -1.87 -16.53 -0.36
N TYR A 206 -1.87 -15.72 -1.42
CA TYR A 206 -3.00 -14.89 -1.81
C TYR A 206 -3.28 -15.04 -3.30
N LEU A 207 -4.54 -14.95 -3.68
CA LEU A 207 -4.92 -14.83 -5.08
C LEU A 207 -4.48 -13.46 -5.62
N TYR A 208 -4.14 -13.42 -6.89
CA TYR A 208 -3.99 -12.16 -7.60
C TYR A 208 -4.54 -12.25 -9.03
N ASN A 209 -5.06 -11.14 -9.51
CA ASN A 209 -5.54 -11.00 -10.88
C ASN A 209 -4.34 -10.90 -11.83
N ARG A 210 -4.30 -11.73 -12.86
CA ARG A 210 -3.21 -11.79 -13.83
C ARG A 210 -3.33 -10.81 -14.98
N MET A 211 -4.41 -10.05 -15.05
CA MET A 211 -4.51 -8.97 -16.04
C MET A 211 -3.36 -7.97 -15.84
N ALA A 212 -2.64 -7.73 -16.92
CA ALA A 212 -1.46 -6.86 -16.86
C ALA A 212 -1.85 -5.41 -16.58
N PRO A 213 -1.08 -4.69 -15.74
CA PRO A 213 -1.16 -3.24 -15.67
C PRO A 213 -1.00 -2.61 -17.05
N THR A 214 -1.83 -1.64 -17.40
CA THR A 214 -1.85 -1.06 -18.74
C THR A 214 -2.27 0.41 -18.76
N PHE A 215 -1.90 1.12 -19.82
CA PHE A 215 -2.52 2.38 -20.18
C PHE A 215 -3.83 2.14 -20.92
N LEU A 216 -4.78 3.05 -20.76
CA LEU A 216 -6.03 3.06 -21.50
C LEU A 216 -6.54 4.48 -21.73
N GLY A 217 -7.54 4.61 -22.59
CA GLY A 217 -8.05 5.89 -23.05
C GLY A 217 -7.62 6.17 -24.51
N ARG A 218 -8.06 7.31 -25.06
CA ARG A 218 -7.73 7.67 -26.42
C ARG A 218 -6.25 8.00 -26.61
N ASP A 219 -5.66 8.65 -25.61
CA ASP A 219 -4.29 9.18 -25.65
C ASP A 219 -3.50 8.75 -24.37
N ASP A 220 -3.78 7.54 -23.84
CA ASP A 220 -3.16 7.00 -22.63
C ASP A 220 -3.39 7.88 -21.38
N GLU A 221 -4.59 8.48 -21.27
CA GLU A 221 -4.94 9.39 -20.16
C GLU A 221 -5.11 8.67 -18.82
N TYR A 222 -5.38 7.38 -18.87
CA TYR A 222 -5.66 6.56 -17.67
C TYR A 222 -4.70 5.39 -17.57
N ILE A 223 -4.59 4.87 -16.38
CA ILE A 223 -3.96 3.58 -16.10
C ILE A 223 -4.99 2.64 -15.49
N ALA A 224 -4.86 1.35 -15.78
CA ALA A 224 -5.63 0.32 -15.10
C ALA A 224 -4.69 -0.78 -14.59
N SER A 225 -4.89 -1.16 -13.34
CA SER A 225 -4.05 -2.14 -12.65
C SER A 225 -4.79 -2.77 -11.48
N PRO A 226 -4.46 -4.02 -11.09
CA PRO A 226 -4.75 -4.47 -9.74
C PRO A 226 -3.98 -3.62 -8.72
N LYS A 227 -4.53 -3.39 -7.52
CA LYS A 227 -3.82 -2.83 -6.35
C LYS A 227 -3.30 -1.39 -6.53
N LEU A 228 -4.00 -0.54 -7.29
CA LEU A 228 -3.70 0.91 -7.28
C LEU A 228 -3.83 1.44 -5.85
N ASP A 229 -4.87 1.05 -5.16
CA ASP A 229 -5.02 1.20 -3.73
C ASP A 229 -4.21 0.13 -2.97
N ASP A 230 -3.16 0.49 -2.28
CA ASP A 230 -2.51 1.82 -2.16
C ASP A 230 -1.06 1.80 -2.69
N VAL A 231 -0.75 0.78 -3.53
CA VAL A 231 0.61 0.64 -4.10
C VAL A 231 0.98 1.86 -4.94
N GLU A 232 0.01 2.56 -5.52
CA GLU A 232 0.24 3.80 -6.27
C GLU A 232 0.78 4.90 -5.36
N CYS A 233 0.11 5.20 -4.24
CA CYS A 233 0.60 6.21 -3.29
C CYS A 233 1.90 5.78 -2.61
N ALA A 234 2.02 4.50 -2.23
CA ALA A 234 3.24 3.94 -1.65
C ALA A 234 4.44 4.11 -2.59
N PHE A 235 4.26 3.83 -3.89
CA PHE A 235 5.29 4.03 -4.92
C PHE A 235 5.66 5.51 -5.08
N GLY A 236 4.67 6.40 -5.17
CA GLY A 236 4.88 7.84 -5.31
C GLY A 236 5.63 8.44 -4.11
N CYS A 237 5.29 8.03 -2.89
CA CYS A 237 5.98 8.42 -1.67
C CYS A 237 7.44 7.91 -1.65
N MET A 238 7.68 6.66 -2.03
CA MET A 238 9.02 6.06 -2.06
C MET A 238 9.90 6.69 -3.15
N GLU A 239 9.39 6.92 -4.36
CA GLU A 239 10.10 7.63 -5.43
C GLU A 239 10.44 9.06 -5.00
N GLY A 240 9.49 9.78 -4.41
CA GLY A 240 9.73 11.12 -3.87
C GLY A 240 10.78 11.13 -2.78
N PHE A 241 10.74 10.16 -1.86
CA PHE A 241 11.72 9.99 -0.79
C PHE A 241 13.14 9.75 -1.34
N ILE A 242 13.28 8.87 -2.31
CA ILE A 242 14.58 8.53 -2.92
C ILE A 242 15.17 9.73 -3.67
N ASN A 243 14.34 10.52 -4.33
CA ASN A 243 14.76 11.65 -5.18
C ASN A 243 14.97 12.95 -4.41
N ALA A 244 14.57 13.03 -3.14
CA ALA A 244 14.64 14.25 -2.35
C ALA A 244 16.09 14.67 -2.01
N ALA A 245 16.33 15.96 -2.03
CA ALA A 245 17.58 16.57 -1.56
C ALA A 245 17.74 16.45 -0.04
N GLU A 246 18.92 16.72 0.46
CA GLU A 246 19.16 16.83 1.90
C GLU A 246 18.47 18.08 2.48
N SER A 247 18.03 17.96 3.73
CA SER A 247 17.42 19.02 4.52
C SER A 247 17.81 18.86 6.00
N GLY A 248 17.45 19.79 6.86
CA GLY A 248 17.68 19.68 8.30
C GLY A 248 16.72 18.71 9.02
N SER A 249 15.59 18.37 8.40
CA SER A 249 14.65 17.38 8.92
C SER A 249 15.06 15.96 8.53
N ILE A 250 14.71 14.99 9.37
CA ILE A 250 14.93 13.55 9.09
C ILE A 250 13.78 13.01 8.27
N PRO A 251 13.98 12.70 6.96
CA PRO A 251 12.93 12.14 6.14
C PRO A 251 12.70 10.66 6.47
N VAL A 252 11.43 10.24 6.59
CA VAL A 252 11.03 8.85 6.87
C VAL A 252 9.87 8.47 5.97
N CYS A 253 10.06 7.46 5.14
CA CYS A 253 9.01 6.89 4.28
C CYS A 253 8.53 5.57 4.87
N CYS A 254 7.26 5.50 5.28
CA CYS A 254 6.63 4.31 5.86
C CYS A 254 5.61 3.72 4.90
N VAL A 255 5.72 2.42 4.66
CA VAL A 255 4.70 1.63 3.97
C VAL A 255 4.28 0.51 4.91
N PHE A 256 3.08 0.62 5.47
CA PHE A 256 2.53 -0.32 6.45
C PHE A 256 1.85 -1.52 5.77
N ASP A 257 1.48 -2.52 6.57
CA ASP A 257 0.69 -3.67 6.14
C ASP A 257 -0.63 -3.73 6.93
N ASN A 258 -1.60 -4.47 6.40
CA ASN A 258 -2.90 -4.74 7.03
C ASN A 258 -3.79 -3.49 7.22
N GLU A 259 -3.62 -2.45 6.42
CA GLU A 259 -4.55 -1.31 6.42
C GLU A 259 -5.97 -1.79 6.14
N GLU A 260 -6.16 -2.60 5.12
CA GLU A 260 -7.41 -3.15 4.61
C GLU A 260 -8.20 -4.00 5.63
N THR A 261 -7.55 -4.34 6.74
CA THR A 261 -8.12 -5.11 7.84
C THR A 261 -8.03 -4.40 9.19
N GLY A 262 -7.81 -3.07 9.17
CA GLY A 262 -7.85 -2.21 10.35
C GLY A 262 -6.52 -2.00 11.07
N SER A 263 -5.38 -2.26 10.41
CA SER A 263 -4.01 -1.93 10.90
C SER A 263 -3.58 -2.54 12.23
N SER A 264 -4.36 -3.44 12.84
CA SER A 264 -4.17 -3.93 14.22
C SER A 264 -3.19 -5.12 14.32
N THR A 265 -2.06 -5.05 13.60
CA THR A 265 -0.99 -6.05 13.63
C THR A 265 0.34 -5.41 13.99
N LYS A 266 1.37 -6.23 14.32
CA LYS A 266 2.71 -5.71 14.66
C LYS A 266 3.38 -4.90 13.53
N GLN A 267 2.99 -5.10 12.28
CA GLN A 267 3.48 -4.41 11.10
C GLN A 267 2.50 -3.36 10.55
N GLY A 268 1.35 -3.20 11.18
CA GLY A 268 0.32 -2.20 10.83
C GLY A 268 0.49 -0.87 11.57
N ALA A 269 -0.20 0.16 11.09
CA ALA A 269 -0.12 1.52 11.64
C ALA A 269 -0.63 1.65 13.10
N ALA A 270 -1.49 0.72 13.56
CA ALA A 270 -1.97 0.68 14.94
C ALA A 270 -0.94 0.13 15.95
N SER A 271 0.20 -0.40 15.49
CA SER A 271 1.28 -0.85 16.35
C SER A 271 2.15 0.31 16.85
N ASN A 272 3.08 0.01 17.73
CA ASN A 272 4.06 0.99 18.19
C ASN A 272 5.29 1.12 17.27
N ILE A 273 5.29 0.44 16.12
CA ILE A 273 6.46 0.31 15.27
C ILE A 273 7.00 1.66 14.79
N LEU A 274 6.12 2.60 14.41
CA LEU A 274 6.53 3.95 14.01
C LEU A 274 7.15 4.71 15.19
N ARG A 275 6.47 4.75 16.33
CA ARG A 275 6.98 5.39 17.53
C ARG A 275 8.35 4.86 17.93
N ASP A 276 8.50 3.54 17.93
CA ASP A 276 9.74 2.89 18.34
C ASP A 276 10.87 3.12 17.33
N LEU A 277 10.56 3.20 16.03
CA LEU A 277 11.50 3.61 14.98
C LEU A 277 12.04 5.02 15.25
N LEU A 278 11.16 6.02 15.37
CA LEU A 278 11.54 7.42 15.57
C LEU A 278 12.33 7.61 16.86
N ARG A 279 11.90 6.94 17.93
CA ARG A 279 12.61 6.96 19.22
C ARG A 279 14.01 6.36 19.11
N ARG A 280 14.16 5.22 18.40
CA ARG A 280 15.48 4.61 18.16
C ARG A 280 16.39 5.50 17.35
N ILE A 281 15.87 6.22 16.35
CA ILE A 281 16.63 7.21 15.59
C ILE A 281 17.13 8.31 16.54
N ALA A 282 16.24 8.94 17.30
CA ALA A 282 16.61 10.02 18.23
C ALA A 282 17.66 9.57 19.26
N LEU A 283 17.48 8.40 19.88
CA LEU A 283 18.44 7.85 20.85
C LEU A 283 19.81 7.56 20.23
N ASN A 284 19.87 7.08 18.97
CA ASN A 284 21.14 6.87 18.27
C ASN A 284 21.86 8.19 17.94
N LEU A 285 21.11 9.28 17.79
CA LEU A 285 21.64 10.64 17.62
C LEU A 285 22.03 11.32 18.96
N GLY A 286 22.01 10.56 20.06
CA GLY A 286 22.35 11.05 21.38
C GLY A 286 21.30 11.94 22.04
N LYS A 287 20.07 11.95 21.52
CA LYS A 287 18.96 12.75 22.07
C LYS A 287 18.37 12.08 23.31
N SER A 288 18.03 12.90 24.30
CA SER A 288 17.25 12.49 25.46
C SER A 288 15.80 12.20 25.09
N GLU A 289 15.02 11.62 26.01
CA GLU A 289 13.58 11.41 25.81
C GLU A 289 12.83 12.74 25.62
N GLU A 290 13.17 13.78 26.37
CA GLU A 290 12.57 15.12 26.24
C GLU A 290 12.86 15.73 24.86
N GLU A 291 14.11 15.62 24.37
CA GLU A 291 14.45 16.08 23.03
C GLU A 291 13.73 15.27 21.94
N TYR A 292 13.54 13.95 22.14
CA TYR A 292 12.73 13.14 21.23
C TYR A 292 11.29 13.63 21.16
N LEU A 293 10.66 13.91 22.31
CA LEU A 293 9.28 14.43 22.33
C LEU A 293 9.19 15.80 21.64
N ALA A 294 10.18 16.66 21.84
CA ALA A 294 10.27 17.95 21.13
C ALA A 294 10.46 17.75 19.61
N MET A 295 11.29 16.80 19.19
CA MET A 295 11.45 16.45 17.76
C MET A 295 10.13 15.96 17.14
N VAL A 296 9.35 15.13 17.87
CA VAL A 296 8.03 14.68 17.40
C VAL A 296 7.07 15.86 17.24
N ALA A 297 7.06 16.81 18.17
CA ALA A 297 6.23 18.01 18.10
C ALA A 297 6.64 18.94 16.93
N GLN A 298 7.88 18.86 16.47
CA GLN A 298 8.42 19.57 15.31
C GLN A 298 8.38 18.72 14.02
N SER A 299 7.49 17.75 13.95
CA SER A 299 7.41 16.82 12.83
C SER A 299 6.11 17.02 12.05
N PHE A 300 6.10 16.54 10.82
CA PHE A 300 4.91 16.55 9.95
C PHE A 300 4.78 15.22 9.20
N MET A 301 3.54 14.74 9.06
CA MET A 301 3.25 13.50 8.33
C MET A 301 2.29 13.75 7.17
N VAL A 302 2.58 13.13 6.04
CA VAL A 302 1.68 12.95 4.91
C VAL A 302 1.16 11.52 4.95
N SER A 303 -0.11 11.33 5.26
CA SER A 303 -0.80 10.05 5.13
C SER A 303 -1.36 9.96 3.71
N ALA A 304 -0.77 9.10 2.90
CA ALA A 304 -1.09 8.96 1.49
C ALA A 304 -1.79 7.62 1.25
N ASP A 305 -3.02 7.69 0.76
CA ASP A 305 -3.92 6.57 0.51
C ASP A 305 -4.92 6.99 -0.55
N ASN A 306 -5.19 6.18 -1.58
CA ASN A 306 -5.96 6.59 -2.74
C ASN A 306 -7.32 7.21 -2.40
N ALA A 307 -7.84 8.06 -3.27
CA ALA A 307 -9.09 8.80 -3.08
C ALA A 307 -10.14 8.41 -4.13
N HIS A 308 -11.43 8.57 -3.79
CA HIS A 308 -12.50 8.32 -4.74
C HIS A 308 -12.63 9.48 -5.74
N ALA A 309 -12.39 9.20 -7.03
CA ALA A 309 -12.76 10.13 -8.09
C ALA A 309 -14.28 10.15 -8.28
N GLN A 310 -14.85 11.25 -8.78
CA GLN A 310 -16.24 11.29 -9.19
C GLN A 310 -16.50 10.23 -10.27
N HIS A 311 -17.46 9.35 -9.99
CA HIS A 311 -17.80 8.27 -10.92
C HIS A 311 -18.60 8.81 -12.11
N PRO A 312 -18.21 8.54 -13.37
CA PRO A 312 -18.84 9.14 -14.54
C PRO A 312 -20.32 8.76 -14.71
N ASN A 313 -20.72 7.56 -14.29
CA ASN A 313 -22.10 7.08 -14.36
C ASN A 313 -22.91 7.36 -13.10
N HIS A 314 -22.27 7.77 -12.00
CA HIS A 314 -22.88 7.96 -10.69
C HIS A 314 -22.32 9.21 -9.97
N PRO A 315 -22.43 10.40 -10.61
CA PRO A 315 -21.94 11.63 -9.99
C PRO A 315 -22.67 11.97 -8.69
N GLU A 316 -23.89 11.45 -8.50
CA GLU A 316 -24.71 11.63 -7.30
C GLU A 316 -24.12 11.03 -6.03
N TYR A 317 -23.11 10.17 -6.11
CA TYR A 317 -22.42 9.61 -4.94
C TYR A 317 -21.32 10.52 -4.40
N SER A 318 -20.96 11.57 -5.15
CA SER A 318 -19.95 12.55 -4.73
C SER A 318 -20.61 13.80 -4.16
N ASP A 319 -19.89 14.54 -3.31
CA ASP A 319 -20.23 15.92 -2.98
C ASP A 319 -20.14 16.78 -4.24
N SER A 320 -21.06 17.72 -4.45
CA SER A 320 -21.14 18.51 -5.69
C SER A 320 -19.95 19.46 -5.89
N ASP A 321 -19.36 19.93 -4.79
CA ASP A 321 -18.34 20.98 -4.80
C ASP A 321 -16.96 20.52 -4.34
N ASN A 322 -16.90 19.38 -3.63
CA ASN A 322 -15.68 18.83 -3.06
C ASN A 322 -15.39 17.42 -3.59
N CYS A 323 -15.50 17.22 -4.89
CA CYS A 323 -15.24 15.94 -5.57
C CYS A 323 -14.01 16.05 -6.48
N PRO A 324 -13.08 15.08 -6.40
CA PRO A 324 -11.91 15.07 -7.25
C PRO A 324 -12.15 14.33 -8.57
N TYR A 325 -11.30 14.63 -9.53
CA TYR A 325 -11.28 14.03 -10.86
C TYR A 325 -9.88 13.49 -11.17
N MET A 326 -9.81 12.40 -11.92
CA MET A 326 -8.56 11.85 -12.42
C MET A 326 -7.82 12.86 -13.33
N ASN A 327 -6.49 12.86 -13.29
CA ASN A 327 -5.60 13.77 -14.02
C ASN A 327 -5.77 15.26 -13.62
N LYS A 328 -6.17 15.51 -12.38
CA LYS A 328 -6.25 16.87 -11.81
C LYS A 328 -5.38 17.04 -10.56
N GLY A 329 -4.49 16.09 -10.31
CA GLY A 329 -3.52 16.15 -9.26
C GLY A 329 -3.96 15.54 -7.93
N ILE A 330 -3.19 15.85 -6.90
CA ILE A 330 -3.29 15.25 -5.58
C ILE A 330 -4.56 15.72 -4.87
N VAL A 331 -5.23 14.80 -4.19
CA VAL A 331 -6.45 15.06 -3.42
C VAL A 331 -6.09 15.26 -1.94
N ILE A 332 -6.44 16.39 -1.34
CA ILE A 332 -6.43 16.57 0.12
C ILE A 332 -7.80 16.16 0.65
N LYS A 333 -7.82 15.19 1.57
CA LYS A 333 -9.04 14.61 2.13
C LYS A 333 -9.43 15.29 3.43
N PHE A 334 -10.70 15.71 3.56
CA PHE A 334 -11.27 16.30 4.77
C PHE A 334 -12.43 15.49 5.30
N ASN A 335 -12.54 15.36 6.61
CA ASN A 335 -13.68 14.74 7.26
C ASN A 335 -13.92 15.34 8.64
N ALA A 336 -15.10 15.92 8.85
CA ALA A 336 -15.47 16.55 10.12
C ALA A 336 -15.50 15.56 11.31
N ASN A 337 -15.73 14.27 11.05
CA ASN A 337 -15.70 13.21 12.07
C ASN A 337 -14.30 12.62 12.28
N GLN A 338 -13.25 13.28 11.76
CA GLN A 338 -11.85 12.90 11.92
C GLN A 338 -11.52 11.47 11.42
N LYS A 339 -12.21 11.01 10.38
CA LYS A 339 -11.84 9.82 9.63
C LYS A 339 -10.55 10.04 8.83
N TYR A 340 -10.31 11.31 8.47
CA TYR A 340 -9.05 11.87 7.98
C TYR A 340 -8.55 12.88 8.99
N THR A 341 -7.26 12.90 9.24
CA THR A 341 -6.63 13.76 10.26
C THR A 341 -6.39 15.20 9.79
N THR A 342 -6.64 15.47 8.51
CA THR A 342 -6.42 16.80 7.91
C THR A 342 -7.18 17.89 8.66
N ASP A 343 -6.44 18.94 9.02
CA ASP A 343 -6.98 20.19 9.53
C ASP A 343 -6.54 21.39 8.66
N GLY A 344 -6.90 22.59 9.05
CA GLY A 344 -6.58 23.82 8.30
C GLY A 344 -5.08 24.09 8.23
N VAL A 345 -4.32 23.76 9.27
CA VAL A 345 -2.87 23.97 9.33
C VAL A 345 -2.15 22.98 8.44
N SER A 346 -2.42 21.69 8.62
CA SER A 346 -1.78 20.64 7.85
C SER A 346 -2.08 20.74 6.36
N ALA A 347 -3.33 21.08 5.99
CA ALA A 347 -3.71 21.35 4.61
C ALA A 347 -2.97 22.56 4.02
N ALA A 348 -2.82 23.65 4.78
CA ALA A 348 -2.13 24.85 4.31
C ALA A 348 -0.64 24.59 4.05
N LEU A 349 0.02 23.86 4.95
CA LEU A 349 1.42 23.45 4.78
C LEU A 349 1.62 22.60 3.53
N PHE A 350 0.81 21.58 3.35
CA PHE A 350 0.95 20.69 2.20
C PHE A 350 0.60 21.40 0.87
N ARG A 351 -0.41 22.27 0.85
CA ARG A 351 -0.71 23.12 -0.32
C ARG A 351 0.49 23.99 -0.71
N ARG A 352 1.20 24.55 0.27
CA ARG A 352 2.41 25.32 -0.01
C ARG A 352 3.50 24.45 -0.66
N VAL A 353 3.74 23.27 -0.13
CA VAL A 353 4.69 22.31 -0.72
C VAL A 353 4.30 21.98 -2.17
N CYS A 354 3.03 21.66 -2.41
CA CYS A 354 2.53 21.35 -3.76
C CYS A 354 2.67 22.53 -4.73
N ALA A 355 2.36 23.75 -4.28
CA ALA A 355 2.50 24.96 -5.10
C ALA A 355 3.96 25.20 -5.51
N GLU A 356 4.90 25.04 -4.60
CA GLU A 356 6.34 25.16 -4.88
C GLU A 356 6.85 24.05 -5.81
N ALA A 357 6.28 22.85 -5.71
CA ALA A 357 6.58 21.72 -6.59
C ALA A 357 5.90 21.81 -7.98
N GLY A 358 4.97 22.73 -8.17
CA GLY A 358 4.13 22.79 -9.36
C GLY A 358 3.19 21.60 -9.50
N ALA A 359 2.81 20.97 -8.37
CA ALA A 359 1.88 19.85 -8.31
C ALA A 359 0.44 20.35 -8.08
N PRO A 360 -0.52 20.09 -8.98
CA PRO A 360 -1.90 20.49 -8.78
C PRO A 360 -2.55 19.75 -7.62
N VAL A 361 -3.50 20.43 -6.95
CA VAL A 361 -4.19 19.93 -5.75
C VAL A 361 -5.69 20.07 -5.91
N GLN A 362 -6.42 19.05 -5.49
CA GLN A 362 -7.87 19.01 -5.38
C GLN A 362 -8.29 18.78 -3.93
N VAL A 363 -9.59 18.83 -3.68
CA VAL A 363 -10.19 18.58 -2.35
C VAL A 363 -11.20 17.46 -2.44
N PHE A 364 -11.28 16.66 -1.38
CA PHE A 364 -12.31 15.66 -1.18
C PHE A 364 -12.98 15.84 0.16
N ALA A 365 -14.30 15.85 0.16
CA ALA A 365 -15.12 15.61 1.33
C ALA A 365 -16.23 14.64 0.96
N ASN A 366 -16.63 13.78 1.88
CA ASN A 366 -17.79 12.91 1.66
C ASN A 366 -19.06 13.74 1.52
N ARG A 367 -19.99 13.30 0.67
CA ARG A 367 -21.37 13.81 0.69
C ARG A 367 -21.92 13.65 2.10
N SER A 368 -22.54 14.70 2.65
CA SER A 368 -22.87 14.82 4.08
C SER A 368 -23.76 13.70 4.64
N ASP A 369 -24.50 13.01 3.78
CA ASP A 369 -25.39 11.89 4.13
C ASP A 369 -24.75 10.50 3.89
N MET A 370 -23.48 10.44 3.47
CA MET A 370 -22.76 9.20 3.24
C MET A 370 -21.64 9.02 4.27
N ALA A 371 -21.58 7.82 4.85
CA ALA A 371 -20.47 7.44 5.69
C ALA A 371 -19.23 7.17 4.83
N GLY A 372 -18.13 7.86 5.12
CA GLY A 372 -16.83 7.62 4.48
C GLY A 372 -16.03 6.50 5.15
N GLY A 373 -15.04 5.97 4.43
CA GLY A 373 -13.95 5.18 5.00
C GLY A 373 -13.05 6.02 5.91
N GLY A 374 -12.09 5.37 6.58
CA GLY A 374 -10.97 6.01 7.26
C GLY A 374 -9.67 5.64 6.56
N THR A 375 -8.56 6.22 7.02
CA THR A 375 -7.22 5.93 6.53
C THR A 375 -6.28 5.60 7.68
N LEU A 376 -5.12 5.10 7.34
CA LEU A 376 -4.06 4.76 8.31
C LEU A 376 -3.54 6.01 9.09
N GLY A 377 -3.71 7.22 8.56
CA GLY A 377 -3.25 8.46 9.20
C GLY A 377 -3.84 8.69 10.59
N SER A 378 -5.17 8.57 10.73
CA SER A 378 -5.84 8.71 12.01
C SER A 378 -5.40 7.64 13.02
N ILE A 379 -5.09 6.43 12.54
CA ILE A 379 -4.61 5.31 13.37
C ILE A 379 -3.17 5.56 13.82
N ALA A 380 -2.27 5.90 12.91
CA ALA A 380 -0.87 6.21 13.21
C ALA A 380 -0.74 7.36 14.21
N ASN A 381 -1.60 8.40 14.09
CA ASN A 381 -1.64 9.56 14.97
C ASN A 381 -1.98 9.21 16.43
N THR A 382 -2.68 8.11 16.67
CA THR A 382 -2.91 7.62 18.05
C THR A 382 -1.64 7.08 18.71
N LYS A 383 -0.59 6.80 17.93
CA LYS A 383 0.70 6.25 18.39
C LYS A 383 1.81 7.28 18.41
N VAL A 384 1.78 8.21 17.45
CA VAL A 384 2.74 9.32 17.34
C VAL A 384 1.94 10.59 17.02
N ALA A 385 1.84 11.48 17.99
CA ALA A 385 1.04 12.71 17.88
C ALA A 385 1.80 13.76 17.00
N VAL A 386 1.66 13.63 15.68
CA VAL A 386 2.30 14.48 14.68
C VAL A 386 1.24 15.20 13.87
N SER A 387 1.46 16.48 13.53
CA SER A 387 0.59 17.20 12.59
C SER A 387 0.54 16.44 11.27
N THR A 388 -0.67 16.09 10.81
CA THR A 388 -0.85 15.16 9.68
C THR A 388 -1.85 15.68 8.67
N VAL A 389 -1.52 15.55 7.38
CA VAL A 389 -2.44 15.73 6.26
C VAL A 389 -2.75 14.38 5.61
N ASP A 390 -4.02 14.08 5.38
CA ASP A 390 -4.45 12.93 4.58
C ASP A 390 -4.62 13.34 3.13
N ILE A 391 -3.92 12.65 2.26
CA ILE A 391 -3.96 12.87 0.81
C ILE A 391 -4.25 11.56 0.07
N GLY A 392 -4.44 11.64 -1.24
CA GLY A 392 -4.49 10.47 -2.10
C GLY A 392 -4.49 10.84 -3.58
N LEU A 393 -4.39 9.82 -4.44
CA LEU A 393 -4.60 9.97 -5.87
C LEU A 393 -6.02 9.53 -6.25
N PRO A 394 -6.70 10.27 -7.13
CA PRO A 394 -8.09 9.97 -7.46
C PRO A 394 -8.20 8.75 -8.37
N GLN A 395 -8.99 7.76 -7.95
CA GLN A 395 -9.22 6.54 -8.71
C GLN A 395 -10.70 6.15 -8.78
N LEU A 396 -11.03 5.26 -9.71
CA LEU A 396 -12.32 4.58 -9.84
C LEU A 396 -12.18 3.11 -9.49
N ALA A 397 -13.29 2.51 -9.08
CA ALA A 397 -13.39 1.09 -8.75
C ALA A 397 -12.42 0.63 -7.65
N MET A 398 -12.17 1.49 -6.65
CA MET A 398 -11.40 1.12 -5.45
C MET A 398 -11.87 -0.21 -4.89
N HIS A 399 -10.93 -1.09 -4.48
CA HIS A 399 -11.17 -2.46 -4.02
C HIS A 399 -11.65 -3.46 -5.10
N SER A 400 -11.66 -3.06 -6.37
CA SER A 400 -11.84 -4.00 -7.49
C SER A 400 -10.58 -4.86 -7.66
N SER A 401 -10.74 -6.03 -8.26
CA SER A 401 -9.57 -6.81 -8.70
C SER A 401 -8.77 -6.12 -9.82
N TYR A 402 -9.32 -5.03 -10.40
CA TYR A 402 -8.69 -4.22 -11.45
C TYR A 402 -9.27 -2.80 -11.40
N GLU A 403 -8.47 -1.85 -10.99
CA GLU A 403 -8.82 -0.46 -10.65
C GLU A 403 -8.36 0.49 -11.76
N THR A 404 -8.82 1.74 -11.73
CA THR A 404 -8.50 2.74 -12.76
C THR A 404 -8.14 4.08 -12.12
N ALA A 405 -7.02 4.68 -12.53
CA ALA A 405 -6.57 6.01 -12.07
C ALA A 405 -6.11 6.89 -13.23
N GLY A 406 -5.78 8.14 -12.92
CA GLY A 406 -5.24 9.10 -13.88
C GLY A 406 -3.74 8.87 -14.11
N ALA A 407 -3.30 8.84 -15.37
CA ALA A 407 -1.89 8.59 -15.70
C ALA A 407 -0.94 9.75 -15.33
N GLU A 408 -1.48 10.96 -15.10
CA GLU A 408 -0.68 12.16 -14.79
C GLU A 408 -0.58 12.41 -13.27
N ASP A 409 -1.46 11.79 -12.47
CA ASP A 409 -1.58 12.09 -11.03
C ASP A 409 -0.38 11.56 -10.24
N ILE A 410 0.17 10.42 -10.62
CA ILE A 410 1.37 9.86 -9.96
C ILE A 410 2.60 10.76 -10.13
N ASP A 411 2.76 11.45 -11.27
CA ASP A 411 3.85 12.40 -11.47
C ASP A 411 3.72 13.60 -10.52
N SER A 412 2.49 14.06 -10.31
CA SER A 412 2.16 15.11 -9.34
C SER A 412 2.55 14.71 -7.91
N LEU A 413 2.24 13.47 -7.51
CA LEU A 413 2.61 12.96 -6.18
C LEU A 413 4.12 12.85 -6.02
N VAL A 414 4.83 12.28 -7.00
CA VAL A 414 6.30 12.16 -6.95
C VAL A 414 6.95 13.53 -6.80
N LYS A 415 6.51 14.55 -7.55
CA LYS A 415 7.01 15.93 -7.45
C LYS A 415 6.75 16.53 -6.07
N ALA A 416 5.52 16.43 -5.57
CA ALA A 416 5.16 16.96 -4.27
C ALA A 416 5.94 16.28 -3.14
N MET A 417 6.07 14.95 -3.17
CA MET A 417 6.80 14.21 -2.13
C MET A 417 8.32 14.45 -2.21
N THR A 418 8.88 14.64 -3.41
CA THR A 418 10.29 15.06 -3.56
C THR A 418 10.52 16.42 -2.91
N ALA A 419 9.64 17.39 -3.17
CA ALA A 419 9.72 18.71 -2.53
C ALA A 419 9.52 18.63 -1.02
N PHE A 420 8.52 17.85 -0.57
CA PHE A 420 8.21 17.63 0.84
C PHE A 420 9.42 17.13 1.63
N TYR A 421 10.04 16.05 1.21
CA TYR A 421 11.19 15.47 1.90
C TYR A 421 12.48 16.30 1.78
N SER A 422 12.51 17.28 0.87
CA SER A 422 13.63 18.23 0.72
C SER A 422 13.51 19.46 1.63
N LYS A 423 12.46 19.55 2.47
CA LYS A 423 12.20 20.69 3.33
C LYS A 423 12.71 20.46 4.74
N THR A 424 13.06 21.58 5.39
CA THR A 424 13.28 21.63 6.84
C THR A 424 12.06 22.29 7.46
N LEU A 425 11.33 21.53 8.28
CA LEU A 425 10.20 22.05 9.05
C LEU A 425 10.71 22.71 10.31
N THR A 426 10.23 23.91 10.59
CA THR A 426 10.42 24.61 11.86
C THR A 426 9.07 24.89 12.51
N VAL A 427 9.01 24.79 13.83
CA VAL A 427 7.81 25.13 14.61
C VAL A 427 8.24 26.03 15.76
N GLU A 428 7.79 27.28 15.75
CA GLU A 428 8.07 28.26 16.79
C GLU A 428 6.77 28.88 17.30
N ASN A 429 6.52 28.78 18.60
CA ASN A 429 5.33 29.32 19.25
C ASN A 429 3.98 28.93 18.58
N GLY A 430 3.92 27.75 17.98
CA GLY A 430 2.75 27.25 17.25
C GLY A 430 2.65 27.71 15.79
N GLU A 431 3.62 28.45 15.29
CA GLU A 431 3.74 28.84 13.88
C GLU A 431 4.67 27.87 13.14
N TYR A 432 4.26 27.49 11.95
CA TYR A 432 4.98 26.54 11.11
C TYR A 432 5.73 27.24 9.97
N GLY A 433 7.02 26.96 9.84
CA GLY A 433 7.85 27.32 8.71
C GLY A 433 8.29 26.08 7.92
N ILE A 434 8.22 26.13 6.59
CA ILE A 434 8.59 25.01 5.71
C ILE A 434 9.27 25.53 4.44
#